data_1aed1a99ffe10a2c61dc749641150a86
#
_entry.id   1aed1a99ffe10a2c61dc749641150a86
#
_cell.length_a   1.000
_cell.length_b   1.000
_cell.length_c   1.000
_cell.angle_alpha   90.00
_cell.angle_beta   90.00
_cell.angle_gamma   90.00
#
_symmetry.space_group_name_H-M   'P 1'
#
loop_
_entity.id
_entity.type
_entity.pdbx_description
1 polymer ?
#
loop_
_entity_poly.entity_id
_entity_poly.type
_entity_poly.pdbx_seq_one_letter_code
_entity_poly.pdbx_strand_id
1 'polypeptide(L)'
;MNGFFVMTLAVALSMMLIPVAQRLAPKLGMVDMPDPRKVHSVPVPRVGGWGITIGSLVPLVLVFPGDPLLQSFAAGGLILFAFGLWDDAKQVSHWIKFVGQLLAVGLVVYHGDLYVSRIPFADSLVLSPAIGRPFTIFALVGVINAINHSDGLDGLASGESMLSLIAIAFLGYLSGNALVIGMALATIGGTLGFLRYNTHPARVFMGDAGSQFLGFTLGVLLVYLTQAAYTTASAALPLLLLGLPIADIIAVLYQRISGGMNWFKATRNHVHHRLLFLGFSHFQTVVTIYSIQAALVVGAVLMRYQSDYLVTATYFLVIASLFATLTIAERRGWKLDPQRSSMQLPLPTAVRRLADNPKLRSLPLLIISAVVPLFMLFGALSVEAIPSDFGAVASVLAALVLTQMLRGRAAGSMIMRATLYVTAAFSAYLLVTYPGMAGAFTQKLADTMVFVLAAALGIFIRFLSERKFSTTPTDFLVAFGLVALVLFNRSGTGANATTQFVTYAIVLFYGCEVISERVASRWHLLNWAALATLTIAGVRGLWPGA
;
A
#
# COMPACT_ATOMS: atom_id res chain seq x y z
N MET A 1 3.98 18.04 7.49
CA MET A 1 2.88 18.47 6.61
C MET A 1 2.95 17.81 5.25
N ASN A 2 4.08 17.90 4.55
CA ASN A 2 4.22 17.41 3.17
C ASN A 2 3.94 15.91 2.97
N GLY A 3 4.34 15.02 3.89
CA GLY A 3 4.17 13.57 3.71
C GLY A 3 2.71 13.10 3.71
N PHE A 4 1.87 13.66 4.58
CA PHE A 4 0.44 13.35 4.60
C PHE A 4 -0.27 13.83 3.34
N PHE A 5 0.01 15.06 2.92
CA PHE A 5 -0.54 15.63 1.69
C PHE A 5 -0.16 14.77 0.47
N VAL A 6 1.11 14.41 0.35
CA VAL A 6 1.64 13.55 -0.72
C VAL A 6 0.91 12.21 -0.76
N MET A 7 0.78 11.53 0.39
CA MET A 7 0.10 10.22 0.46
C MET A 7 -1.40 10.33 0.10
N THR A 8 -2.10 11.32 0.68
CA THR A 8 -3.54 11.49 0.45
C THR A 8 -3.85 11.83 -1.00
N LEU A 9 -3.05 12.73 -1.60
CA LEU A 9 -3.19 13.08 -3.01
C LEU A 9 -2.88 11.89 -3.92
N ALA A 10 -1.87 11.07 -3.57
CA ALA A 10 -1.53 9.86 -4.30
C ALA A 10 -2.68 8.83 -4.29
N VAL A 11 -3.30 8.59 -3.11
CA VAL A 11 -4.49 7.73 -2.99
C VAL A 11 -5.62 8.25 -3.88
N ALA A 12 -5.94 9.55 -3.77
CA ALA A 12 -7.02 10.16 -4.52
C ALA A 12 -6.81 10.04 -6.04
N LEU A 13 -5.61 10.40 -6.53
CA LEU A 13 -5.26 10.30 -7.94
C LEU A 13 -5.34 8.86 -8.44
N SER A 14 -4.78 7.89 -7.70
CA SER A 14 -4.83 6.48 -8.06
C SER A 14 -6.28 5.99 -8.18
N MET A 15 -7.12 6.28 -7.17
CA MET A 15 -8.53 5.90 -7.18
C MET A 15 -9.34 6.58 -8.29
N MET A 16 -8.97 7.77 -8.73
CA MET A 16 -9.63 8.49 -9.83
C MET A 16 -9.18 8.00 -11.21
N LEU A 17 -7.89 7.69 -11.38
CA LEU A 17 -7.32 7.31 -12.67
C LEU A 17 -7.69 5.89 -13.09
N ILE A 18 -7.70 4.94 -12.16
CA ILE A 18 -7.96 3.52 -12.46
C ILE A 18 -9.31 3.30 -13.17
N PRO A 19 -10.46 3.87 -12.75
CA PRO A 19 -11.72 3.70 -13.46
C PRO A 19 -11.72 4.30 -14.87
N VAL A 20 -10.98 5.38 -15.08
CA VAL A 20 -10.80 5.96 -16.41
C VAL A 20 -10.00 5.00 -17.30
N ALA A 21 -8.88 4.50 -16.78
CA ALA A 21 -8.05 3.53 -17.47
C ALA A 21 -8.81 2.22 -17.76
N GLN A 22 -9.64 1.72 -16.82
CA GLN A 22 -10.49 0.55 -17.03
C GLN A 22 -11.43 0.70 -18.24
N ARG A 23 -12.02 1.87 -18.45
CA ARG A 23 -12.89 2.14 -19.59
C ARG A 23 -12.12 2.20 -20.91
N LEU A 24 -10.86 2.61 -20.86
CA LEU A 24 -9.99 2.70 -22.02
C LEU A 24 -9.30 1.37 -22.35
N ALA A 25 -9.12 0.48 -21.37
CA ALA A 25 -8.40 -0.79 -21.50
C ALA A 25 -8.82 -1.65 -22.71
N PRO A 26 -10.13 -1.86 -23.00
CA PRO A 26 -10.53 -2.64 -24.17
C PRO A 26 -10.09 -2.00 -25.50
N LYS A 27 -10.12 -0.67 -25.58
CA LYS A 27 -9.72 0.07 -26.80
C LYS A 27 -8.20 0.04 -27.01
N LEU A 28 -7.44 -0.07 -25.92
CA LEU A 28 -5.98 -0.10 -25.92
C LEU A 28 -5.40 -1.53 -26.01
N GLY A 29 -6.23 -2.56 -25.98
CA GLY A 29 -5.80 -3.94 -25.95
C GLY A 29 -5.20 -4.41 -24.63
N MET A 30 -5.43 -3.67 -23.55
CA MET A 30 -4.87 -3.91 -22.20
C MET A 30 -5.82 -4.77 -21.34
N VAL A 31 -6.35 -5.85 -21.87
CA VAL A 31 -7.26 -6.76 -21.15
C VAL A 31 -6.66 -8.16 -21.12
N ASP A 32 -6.54 -8.70 -19.92
CA ASP A 32 -6.13 -10.08 -19.72
C ASP A 32 -7.29 -11.02 -19.92
N MET A 33 -7.23 -11.85 -20.97
CA MET A 33 -8.27 -12.83 -21.28
C MET A 33 -8.07 -14.10 -20.45
N PRO A 34 -9.16 -14.75 -20.00
CA PRO A 34 -9.08 -16.04 -19.33
C PRO A 34 -8.37 -17.10 -20.18
N ASP A 35 -7.54 -17.90 -19.55
CA ASP A 35 -6.83 -19.03 -20.14
C ASP A 35 -6.84 -20.20 -19.13
N PRO A 36 -6.88 -21.48 -19.57
CA PRO A 36 -6.86 -22.64 -18.63
C PRO A 36 -5.67 -22.67 -17.65
N ARG A 37 -4.64 -21.89 -17.92
CA ARG A 37 -3.44 -21.76 -17.05
C ARG A 37 -3.57 -20.67 -15.99
N LYS A 38 -4.58 -19.78 -16.12
CA LYS A 38 -4.79 -18.61 -15.26
C LYS A 38 -5.81 -18.89 -14.17
N VAL A 39 -5.74 -18.12 -13.10
CA VAL A 39 -6.61 -18.27 -11.92
C VAL A 39 -7.97 -17.60 -12.13
N HIS A 40 -8.03 -16.57 -12.99
CA HIS A 40 -9.27 -15.81 -13.22
C HIS A 40 -10.10 -16.40 -14.37
N SER A 41 -11.43 -16.33 -14.24
CA SER A 41 -12.41 -16.85 -15.20
C SER A 41 -13.10 -15.78 -16.03
N VAL A 42 -12.82 -14.51 -15.77
CA VAL A 42 -13.40 -13.34 -16.47
C VAL A 42 -12.27 -12.44 -17.00
N PRO A 43 -12.49 -11.68 -18.10
CA PRO A 43 -11.50 -10.72 -18.58
C PRO A 43 -11.23 -9.64 -17.54
N VAL A 44 -9.94 -9.37 -17.26
CA VAL A 44 -9.50 -8.38 -16.26
C VAL A 44 -8.57 -7.36 -16.91
N PRO A 45 -8.82 -6.04 -16.80
CA PRO A 45 -7.96 -4.99 -17.33
C PRO A 45 -6.59 -4.94 -16.62
N ARG A 46 -5.48 -4.81 -17.38
CA ARG A 46 -4.10 -4.61 -16.91
C ARG A 46 -3.75 -3.12 -16.91
N VAL A 47 -4.39 -2.35 -16.05
CA VAL A 47 -4.25 -0.88 -16.03
C VAL A 47 -3.98 -0.30 -14.63
N GLY A 48 -3.68 -1.17 -13.66
CA GLY A 48 -3.38 -0.72 -12.29
C GLY A 48 -2.16 0.19 -12.21
N GLY A 49 -1.18 -0.04 -13.07
CA GLY A 49 0.02 0.78 -13.18
C GLY A 49 -0.25 2.26 -13.45
N TRP A 50 -1.38 2.62 -14.09
CA TRP A 50 -1.78 4.03 -14.26
C TRP A 50 -1.98 4.72 -12.92
N GLY A 51 -2.73 4.09 -12.01
CA GLY A 51 -2.99 4.62 -10.69
C GLY A 51 -1.75 4.65 -9.81
N ILE A 52 -0.96 3.58 -9.82
CA ILE A 52 0.25 3.48 -9.00
C ILE A 52 1.27 4.52 -9.46
N THR A 53 1.66 4.53 -10.74
CA THR A 53 2.75 5.37 -11.24
C THR A 53 2.38 6.85 -11.22
N ILE A 54 1.28 7.24 -11.87
CA ILE A 54 0.88 8.64 -11.97
C ILE A 54 0.46 9.16 -10.59
N GLY A 55 -0.30 8.33 -9.83
CA GLY A 55 -0.70 8.66 -8.47
C GLY A 55 0.48 8.93 -7.55
N SER A 56 1.59 8.22 -7.70
CA SER A 56 2.81 8.43 -6.90
C SER A 56 3.64 9.61 -7.40
N LEU A 57 3.87 9.72 -8.70
CA LEU A 57 4.80 10.72 -9.26
C LEU A 57 4.27 12.15 -9.18
N VAL A 58 2.98 12.37 -9.44
CA VAL A 58 2.41 13.72 -9.47
C VAL A 58 2.57 14.44 -8.12
N PRO A 59 2.18 13.87 -6.97
CA PRO A 59 2.37 14.53 -5.67
C PRO A 59 3.84 14.80 -5.34
N LEU A 60 4.74 13.89 -5.74
CA LEU A 60 6.18 14.04 -5.48
C LEU A 60 6.78 15.23 -6.23
N VAL A 61 6.49 15.34 -7.52
CA VAL A 61 6.99 16.45 -8.35
C VAL A 61 6.43 17.79 -7.88
N LEU A 62 5.20 17.82 -7.36
CA LEU A 62 4.60 19.04 -6.79
C LEU A 62 5.27 19.49 -5.50
N VAL A 63 5.74 18.54 -4.67
CA VAL A 63 6.29 18.84 -3.33
C VAL A 63 7.81 19.04 -3.35
N PHE A 64 8.52 18.35 -4.25
CA PHE A 64 9.99 18.37 -4.35
C PHE A 64 10.49 18.73 -5.77
N PRO A 65 10.05 19.83 -6.40
CA PRO A 65 10.26 20.08 -7.83
C PRO A 65 11.74 20.28 -8.22
N GLY A 66 12.61 20.65 -7.28
CA GLY A 66 14.01 21.02 -7.54
C GLY A 66 15.03 19.92 -7.22
N ASP A 67 14.64 18.76 -6.73
CA ASP A 67 15.57 17.70 -6.34
C ASP A 67 16.05 16.89 -7.56
N PRO A 68 17.38 16.82 -7.84
CA PRO A 68 17.91 16.13 -9.03
C PRO A 68 17.66 14.62 -9.01
N LEU A 69 17.72 13.99 -7.82
CA LEU A 69 17.44 12.56 -7.70
C LEU A 69 15.96 12.28 -8.00
N LEU A 70 15.05 13.12 -7.48
CA LEU A 70 13.64 12.98 -7.76
C LEU A 70 13.32 13.21 -9.24
N GLN A 71 13.95 14.19 -9.89
CA GLN A 71 13.76 14.41 -11.33
C GLN A 71 14.18 13.17 -12.14
N SER A 72 15.34 12.59 -11.82
CA SER A 72 15.83 11.35 -12.44
C SER A 72 14.91 10.17 -12.17
N PHE A 73 14.42 10.03 -10.93
CA PHE A 73 13.47 9.02 -10.52
C PHE A 73 12.13 9.18 -11.26
N ALA A 74 11.60 10.39 -11.34
CA ALA A 74 10.35 10.65 -12.03
C ALA A 74 10.45 10.35 -13.53
N ALA A 75 11.52 10.79 -14.19
CA ALA A 75 11.77 10.51 -15.59
C ALA A 75 11.97 9.00 -15.84
N GLY A 76 12.75 8.31 -15.00
CA GLY A 76 12.93 6.85 -15.06
C GLY A 76 11.62 6.10 -14.84
N GLY A 77 10.80 6.53 -13.86
CA GLY A 77 9.48 5.98 -13.62
C GLY A 77 8.53 6.13 -14.81
N LEU A 78 8.55 7.28 -15.50
CA LEU A 78 7.77 7.52 -16.72
C LEU A 78 8.26 6.66 -17.89
N ILE A 79 9.58 6.43 -18.02
CA ILE A 79 10.12 5.51 -19.02
C ILE A 79 9.58 4.09 -18.77
N LEU A 80 9.70 3.57 -17.55
CA LEU A 80 9.16 2.25 -17.19
C LEU A 80 7.65 2.18 -17.39
N PHE A 81 6.94 3.22 -17.06
CA PHE A 81 5.49 3.30 -17.30
C PHE A 81 5.17 3.18 -18.79
N ALA A 82 5.87 3.91 -19.66
CA ALA A 82 5.65 3.87 -21.10
C ALA A 82 5.95 2.48 -21.69
N PHE A 83 7.11 1.88 -21.33
CA PHE A 83 7.47 0.53 -21.79
C PHE A 83 6.53 -0.54 -21.20
N GLY A 84 6.12 -0.41 -19.94
CA GLY A 84 5.17 -1.30 -19.31
C GLY A 84 3.78 -1.22 -19.94
N LEU A 85 3.28 -0.03 -20.27
CA LEU A 85 2.03 0.13 -21.03
C LEU A 85 2.11 -0.52 -22.42
N TRP A 86 3.27 -0.39 -23.07
CA TRP A 86 3.49 -1.05 -24.36
C TRP A 86 3.43 -2.57 -24.23
N ASP A 87 4.02 -3.12 -23.18
CA ASP A 87 3.94 -4.56 -22.91
C ASP A 87 2.53 -5.01 -22.56
N ASP A 88 1.85 -4.29 -21.68
CA ASP A 88 0.46 -4.59 -21.26
C ASP A 88 -0.51 -4.62 -22.45
N ALA A 89 -0.23 -3.81 -23.51
CA ALA A 89 -1.03 -3.75 -24.71
C ALA A 89 -0.64 -4.80 -25.77
N LYS A 90 0.66 -5.08 -25.97
CA LYS A 90 1.15 -5.84 -27.13
C LYS A 90 2.04 -7.03 -26.78
N GLN A 91 2.32 -7.31 -25.50
CA GLN A 91 3.20 -8.38 -25.05
C GLN A 91 4.53 -8.36 -25.79
N VAL A 92 5.34 -7.32 -25.57
CA VAL A 92 6.63 -7.12 -26.22
C VAL A 92 7.69 -8.15 -25.78
N SER A 93 8.76 -8.29 -26.55
CA SER A 93 9.85 -9.18 -26.19
C SER A 93 10.53 -8.74 -24.89
N HIS A 94 11.07 -9.70 -24.13
CA HIS A 94 11.83 -9.42 -22.92
C HIS A 94 13.01 -8.47 -23.14
N TRP A 95 13.62 -8.45 -24.33
CA TRP A 95 14.70 -7.52 -24.67
C TRP A 95 14.23 -6.06 -24.68
N ILE A 96 13.03 -5.78 -25.20
CA ILE A 96 12.46 -4.44 -25.20
C ILE A 96 12.22 -3.98 -23.76
N LYS A 97 11.70 -4.87 -22.89
CA LYS A 97 11.54 -4.58 -21.45
C LYS A 97 12.87 -4.24 -20.80
N PHE A 98 13.93 -5.02 -21.08
CA PHE A 98 15.26 -4.76 -20.55
C PHE A 98 15.81 -3.40 -21.00
N VAL A 99 15.61 -2.99 -22.25
CA VAL A 99 16.01 -1.67 -22.73
C VAL A 99 15.33 -0.58 -21.91
N GLY A 100 14.00 -0.67 -21.69
CA GLY A 100 13.27 0.29 -20.84
C GLY A 100 13.82 0.35 -19.40
N GLN A 101 14.10 -0.82 -18.81
CA GLN A 101 14.69 -0.91 -17.46
C GLN A 101 16.09 -0.30 -17.41
N LEU A 102 16.96 -0.60 -18.36
CA LEU A 102 18.31 -0.04 -18.43
C LEU A 102 18.31 1.49 -18.60
N LEU A 103 17.42 2.02 -19.44
CA LEU A 103 17.26 3.47 -19.62
C LEU A 103 16.80 4.15 -18.32
N ALA A 104 15.78 3.61 -17.69
CA ALA A 104 15.24 4.16 -16.46
C ALA A 104 16.24 4.13 -15.29
N VAL A 105 16.89 2.99 -15.10
CA VAL A 105 17.90 2.80 -14.04
C VAL A 105 19.17 3.60 -14.36
N GLY A 106 19.62 3.62 -15.62
CA GLY A 106 20.77 4.40 -16.04
C GLY A 106 20.60 5.90 -15.75
N LEU A 107 19.40 6.42 -15.95
CA LEU A 107 19.09 7.82 -15.64
C LEU A 107 19.29 8.14 -14.15
N VAL A 108 18.79 7.31 -13.25
CA VAL A 108 18.96 7.50 -11.79
C VAL A 108 20.41 7.34 -11.38
N VAL A 109 21.14 6.38 -11.95
CA VAL A 109 22.53 6.10 -11.61
C VAL A 109 23.49 7.18 -12.12
N TYR A 110 23.29 7.69 -13.33
CA TYR A 110 24.21 8.65 -13.93
C TYR A 110 23.79 10.11 -13.75
N HIS A 111 22.51 10.43 -13.89
CA HIS A 111 22.03 11.81 -13.72
C HIS A 111 21.65 12.09 -12.26
N GLY A 112 21.03 11.11 -11.57
CA GLY A 112 20.72 11.20 -10.13
C GLY A 112 21.92 10.93 -9.22
N ASP A 113 23.09 10.55 -9.76
CA ASP A 113 24.32 10.16 -9.06
C ASP A 113 24.11 9.17 -7.91
N LEU A 114 23.14 8.26 -8.10
CA LEU A 114 22.80 7.26 -7.10
C LEU A 114 23.45 5.92 -7.43
N TYR A 115 24.40 5.48 -6.60
CA TYR A 115 25.04 4.18 -6.79
C TYR A 115 25.51 3.57 -5.45
N VAL A 116 25.68 2.26 -5.46
CA VAL A 116 26.22 1.51 -4.32
C VAL A 116 27.72 1.73 -4.26
N SER A 117 28.16 2.46 -3.26
CA SER A 117 29.58 2.69 -2.95
C SER A 117 30.06 1.80 -1.80
N ARG A 118 29.18 1.49 -0.84
CA ARG A 118 29.49 0.62 0.31
C ARG A 118 28.76 -0.71 0.13
N ILE A 119 29.51 -1.78 0.16
CA ILE A 119 28.98 -3.15 0.12
C ILE A 119 28.96 -3.78 1.51
N PRO A 120 28.02 -4.68 1.79
CA PRO A 120 28.03 -5.43 3.04
C PRO A 120 29.39 -6.14 3.26
N PHE A 121 29.80 -6.29 4.52
CA PHE A 121 31.00 -7.02 4.96
C PHE A 121 32.35 -6.35 4.69
N ALA A 122 32.37 -5.19 4.09
CA ALA A 122 33.61 -4.55 3.68
C ALA A 122 33.58 -3.05 4.03
N ASP A 123 33.49 -2.72 5.31
CA ASP A 123 33.37 -1.35 5.82
C ASP A 123 34.50 -0.41 5.34
N SER A 124 35.68 -0.97 5.07
CA SER A 124 36.85 -0.22 4.56
C SER A 124 36.89 -0.15 3.02
N LEU A 125 36.09 -0.91 2.31
CA LEU A 125 36.10 -0.95 0.84
C LEU A 125 35.00 -0.07 0.26
N VAL A 126 35.39 1.08 -0.27
CA VAL A 126 34.50 1.95 -1.03
C VAL A 126 34.66 1.63 -2.52
N LEU A 127 33.58 1.19 -3.15
CA LEU A 127 33.57 0.94 -4.60
C LEU A 127 33.77 2.25 -5.37
N SER A 128 34.67 2.24 -6.33
CA SER A 128 34.78 3.36 -7.27
C SER A 128 33.49 3.49 -8.12
N PRO A 129 33.16 4.69 -8.62
CA PRO A 129 32.01 4.87 -9.50
C PRO A 129 32.02 3.95 -10.73
N ALA A 130 33.21 3.57 -11.21
CA ALA A 130 33.37 2.66 -12.36
C ALA A 130 32.86 1.24 -12.07
N ILE A 131 32.88 0.80 -10.81
CA ILE A 131 32.36 -0.52 -10.38
C ILE A 131 30.98 -0.36 -9.76
N GLY A 132 30.80 0.65 -8.90
CA GLY A 132 29.54 0.86 -8.17
C GLY A 132 28.34 1.13 -9.08
N ARG A 133 28.52 1.94 -10.14
CA ARG A 133 27.41 2.25 -11.07
C ARG A 133 26.91 1.03 -11.84
N PRO A 134 27.75 0.24 -12.54
CA PRO A 134 27.31 -0.99 -13.20
C PRO A 134 26.67 -2.00 -12.22
N PHE A 135 27.26 -2.15 -11.02
CA PHE A 135 26.69 -3.00 -9.98
C PHE A 135 25.28 -2.54 -9.57
N THR A 136 25.08 -1.23 -9.39
CA THR A 136 23.78 -0.65 -9.07
C THR A 136 22.76 -0.88 -10.17
N ILE A 137 23.15 -0.70 -11.43
CA ILE A 137 22.27 -1.00 -12.57
C ILE A 137 21.82 -2.46 -12.53
N PHE A 138 22.75 -3.39 -12.34
CA PHE A 138 22.43 -4.82 -12.24
C PHE A 138 21.48 -5.11 -11.06
N ALA A 139 21.76 -4.56 -9.87
CA ALA A 139 20.95 -4.75 -8.68
C ALA A 139 19.53 -4.19 -8.86
N LEU A 140 19.39 -2.97 -9.38
CA LEU A 140 18.09 -2.33 -9.59
C LEU A 140 17.24 -3.07 -10.63
N VAL A 141 17.85 -3.50 -11.76
CA VAL A 141 17.16 -4.34 -12.75
C VAL A 141 16.74 -5.67 -12.13
N GLY A 142 17.57 -6.26 -11.29
CA GLY A 142 17.23 -7.46 -10.51
C GLY A 142 16.00 -7.26 -9.62
N VAL A 143 15.94 -6.16 -8.87
CA VAL A 143 14.79 -5.82 -8.02
C VAL A 143 13.52 -5.57 -8.82
N ILE A 144 13.61 -4.83 -9.95
CA ILE A 144 12.47 -4.62 -10.85
C ILE A 144 11.89 -5.97 -11.30
N ASN A 145 12.72 -6.89 -11.73
CA ASN A 145 12.26 -8.20 -12.18
C ASN A 145 11.77 -9.08 -11.01
N ALA A 146 12.36 -8.98 -9.82
CA ALA A 146 11.90 -9.71 -8.65
C ALA A 146 10.45 -9.34 -8.28
N ILE A 147 10.13 -8.04 -8.21
CA ILE A 147 8.77 -7.57 -7.93
C ILE A 147 7.80 -7.91 -9.08
N ASN A 148 8.24 -7.78 -10.33
CA ASN A 148 7.41 -8.16 -11.48
C ASN A 148 7.07 -9.67 -11.47
N HIS A 149 7.98 -10.54 -11.07
CA HIS A 149 7.71 -11.97 -10.92
C HIS A 149 6.87 -12.33 -9.69
N SER A 150 6.85 -11.50 -8.65
CA SER A 150 5.95 -11.66 -7.49
C SER A 150 4.48 -11.36 -7.84
N ASP A 151 4.17 -10.69 -8.95
CA ASP A 151 2.80 -10.34 -9.36
C ASP A 151 2.05 -11.54 -9.96
N GLY A 152 1.91 -12.60 -9.16
CA GLY A 152 1.26 -13.85 -9.58
C GLY A 152 -0.13 -14.10 -8.97
N LEU A 153 -0.54 -13.36 -7.96
CA LEU A 153 -1.84 -13.47 -7.28
C LEU A 153 -2.40 -12.09 -6.93
N ASP A 154 -3.74 -11.99 -6.93
CA ASP A 154 -4.44 -10.77 -6.55
C ASP A 154 -3.93 -10.20 -5.22
N GLY A 155 -3.47 -8.96 -5.23
CA GLY A 155 -2.95 -8.25 -4.07
C GLY A 155 -1.50 -8.60 -3.68
N LEU A 156 -0.90 -9.68 -4.19
CA LEU A 156 0.36 -10.22 -3.68
C LEU A 156 1.52 -9.22 -3.78
N ALA A 157 1.93 -8.88 -4.99
CA ALA A 157 3.11 -8.01 -5.19
C ALA A 157 2.92 -6.60 -4.61
N SER A 158 1.70 -6.06 -4.73
CA SER A 158 1.38 -4.75 -4.15
C SER A 158 1.47 -4.74 -2.62
N GLY A 159 1.02 -5.81 -1.96
CA GLY A 159 1.08 -5.90 -0.50
C GLY A 159 2.48 -6.17 0.02
N GLU A 160 3.26 -7.05 -0.60
CA GLU A 160 4.67 -7.26 -0.26
C GLU A 160 5.46 -5.95 -0.40
N SER A 161 5.27 -5.24 -1.51
CA SER A 161 5.88 -3.92 -1.75
C SER A 161 5.48 -2.91 -0.69
N MET A 162 4.21 -2.92 -0.28
CA MET A 162 3.70 -1.99 0.74
C MET A 162 4.29 -2.24 2.12
N LEU A 163 4.50 -3.51 2.53
CA LEU A 163 5.20 -3.86 3.77
C LEU A 163 6.61 -3.29 3.78
N SER A 164 7.34 -3.43 2.69
CA SER A 164 8.69 -2.89 2.53
C SER A 164 8.69 -1.35 2.55
N LEU A 165 7.76 -0.70 1.82
CA LEU A 165 7.63 0.75 1.77
C LEU A 165 7.29 1.37 3.15
N ILE A 166 6.45 0.70 3.96
CA ILE A 166 6.15 1.14 5.33
C ILE A 166 7.43 1.18 6.18
N ALA A 167 8.25 0.14 6.11
CA ALA A 167 9.54 0.13 6.84
C ALA A 167 10.52 1.17 6.31
N ILE A 168 10.61 1.34 4.99
CA ILE A 168 11.46 2.37 4.36
C ILE A 168 11.01 3.78 4.79
N ALA A 169 9.70 4.05 4.81
CA ALA A 169 9.17 5.32 5.31
C ALA A 169 9.54 5.56 6.78
N PHE A 170 9.47 4.52 7.61
CA PHE A 170 9.87 4.59 9.01
C PHE A 170 11.39 4.81 9.19
N LEU A 171 12.22 4.10 8.44
CA LEU A 171 13.68 4.30 8.45
C LEU A 171 14.05 5.70 7.91
N GLY A 172 13.34 6.18 6.90
CA GLY A 172 13.44 7.56 6.41
C GLY A 172 13.08 8.59 7.48
N TYR A 173 12.06 8.31 8.30
CA TYR A 173 11.69 9.14 9.43
C TYR A 173 12.81 9.16 10.50
N LEU A 174 13.39 8.00 10.85
CA LEU A 174 14.50 7.92 11.79
C LEU A 174 15.76 8.63 11.31
N SER A 175 16.01 8.65 10.01
CA SER A 175 17.14 9.37 9.41
C SER A 175 16.87 10.87 9.19
N GLY A 176 15.63 11.34 9.42
CA GLY A 176 15.22 12.72 9.14
C GLY A 176 15.18 13.08 7.65
N ASN A 177 15.18 12.10 6.75
CA ASN A 177 15.23 12.35 5.30
C ASN A 177 13.84 12.53 4.70
N ALA A 178 13.46 13.76 4.39
CA ALA A 178 12.14 14.12 3.86
C ALA A 178 11.85 13.50 2.48
N LEU A 179 12.88 13.33 1.63
CA LEU A 179 12.71 12.77 0.30
C LEU A 179 12.38 11.27 0.37
N VAL A 180 13.09 10.49 1.22
CA VAL A 180 12.77 9.07 1.44
C VAL A 180 11.33 8.91 1.94
N ILE A 181 10.94 9.72 2.93
CA ILE A 181 9.57 9.71 3.47
C ILE A 181 8.57 10.05 2.37
N GLY A 182 8.80 11.11 1.61
CA GLY A 182 7.92 11.57 0.53
C GLY A 182 7.73 10.51 -0.55
N MET A 183 8.82 9.94 -1.06
CA MET A 183 8.78 8.89 -2.09
C MET A 183 8.07 7.63 -1.60
N ALA A 184 8.37 7.18 -0.39
CA ALA A 184 7.73 6.00 0.20
C ALA A 184 6.22 6.24 0.42
N LEU A 185 5.81 7.37 1.03
CA LEU A 185 4.41 7.69 1.30
C LEU A 185 3.60 7.92 0.01
N ALA A 186 4.18 8.56 -1.01
CA ALA A 186 3.53 8.69 -2.32
C ALA A 186 3.23 7.32 -2.94
N THR A 187 4.22 6.43 -2.90
CA THR A 187 4.08 5.10 -3.49
C THR A 187 3.12 4.21 -2.67
N ILE A 188 3.15 4.31 -1.34
CA ILE A 188 2.12 3.71 -0.46
C ILE A 188 0.74 4.20 -0.87
N GLY A 189 0.56 5.52 -1.04
CA GLY A 189 -0.72 6.11 -1.43
C GLY A 189 -1.22 5.60 -2.78
N GLY A 190 -0.37 5.63 -3.81
CA GLY A 190 -0.70 5.11 -5.15
C GLY A 190 -1.08 3.63 -5.13
N THR A 191 -0.32 2.82 -4.35
CA THR A 191 -0.55 1.38 -4.19
C THR A 191 -1.83 1.09 -3.39
N LEU A 192 -2.13 1.85 -2.32
CA LEU A 192 -3.39 1.73 -1.57
C LEU A 192 -4.60 2.01 -2.46
N GLY A 193 -4.54 3.07 -3.26
CA GLY A 193 -5.60 3.38 -4.22
C GLY A 193 -5.82 2.24 -5.23
N PHE A 194 -4.76 1.60 -5.69
CA PHE A 194 -4.81 0.44 -6.57
C PHE A 194 -5.36 -0.82 -5.87
N LEU A 195 -4.92 -1.12 -4.65
CA LEU A 195 -5.36 -2.31 -3.89
C LEU A 195 -6.88 -2.38 -3.72
N ARG A 196 -7.58 -1.26 -3.71
CA ARG A 196 -9.04 -1.20 -3.71
C ARG A 196 -9.67 -1.98 -4.88
N TYR A 197 -8.95 -2.09 -6.01
CA TYR A 197 -9.41 -2.77 -7.23
C TYR A 197 -8.77 -4.13 -7.42
N ASN A 198 -7.62 -4.37 -6.79
CA ASN A 198 -6.84 -5.59 -6.96
C ASN A 198 -7.00 -6.59 -5.82
N THR A 199 -7.73 -6.23 -4.74
CA THR A 199 -8.10 -7.18 -3.68
C THR A 199 -8.98 -8.28 -4.28
N HIS A 200 -8.66 -9.53 -3.91
CA HIS A 200 -9.33 -10.72 -4.47
C HIS A 200 -10.85 -10.76 -4.22
N PRO A 201 -11.68 -11.03 -5.22
CA PRO A 201 -11.34 -11.23 -6.64
C PRO A 201 -11.01 -9.90 -7.33
N ALA A 202 -9.87 -9.83 -8.02
CA ALA A 202 -9.37 -8.62 -8.63
C ALA A 202 -10.29 -8.12 -9.77
N ARG A 203 -10.52 -6.81 -9.81
CA ARG A 203 -11.21 -6.11 -10.89
C ARG A 203 -10.25 -5.44 -11.87
N VAL A 204 -8.99 -5.28 -11.45
CA VAL A 204 -7.89 -4.69 -12.21
C VAL A 204 -6.61 -5.37 -11.82
N PHE A 205 -5.81 -5.77 -12.78
CA PHE A 205 -4.44 -6.21 -12.57
C PHE A 205 -3.46 -5.04 -12.62
N MET A 206 -2.34 -5.19 -11.91
CA MET A 206 -1.29 -4.19 -11.85
C MET A 206 -0.68 -3.93 -13.22
N GLY A 207 -0.43 -5.00 -13.97
CA GLY A 207 0.30 -4.98 -15.23
C GLY A 207 1.79 -4.72 -15.05
N ASP A 208 2.53 -4.83 -16.15
CA ASP A 208 3.97 -4.58 -16.17
C ASP A 208 4.31 -3.13 -15.87
N ALA A 209 3.46 -2.19 -16.27
CA ALA A 209 3.62 -0.78 -15.94
C ALA A 209 3.65 -0.52 -14.44
N GLY A 210 2.84 -1.23 -13.65
CA GLY A 210 2.79 -1.04 -12.19
C GLY A 210 3.87 -1.82 -11.45
N SER A 211 4.06 -3.10 -11.76
CA SER A 211 5.02 -3.96 -11.07
C SER A 211 6.47 -3.53 -11.27
N GLN A 212 6.84 -3.12 -12.49
CA GLN A 212 8.17 -2.59 -12.76
C GLN A 212 8.41 -1.24 -12.06
N PHE A 213 7.40 -0.36 -12.01
CA PHE A 213 7.50 0.89 -11.25
C PHE A 213 7.66 0.66 -9.75
N LEU A 214 6.93 -0.28 -9.15
CA LEU A 214 7.10 -0.64 -7.73
C LEU A 214 8.48 -1.20 -7.44
N GLY A 215 8.98 -2.12 -8.28
CA GLY A 215 10.33 -2.67 -8.15
C GLY A 215 11.42 -1.60 -8.28
N PHE A 216 11.27 -0.70 -9.24
CA PHE A 216 12.16 0.44 -9.43
C PHE A 216 12.16 1.37 -8.21
N THR A 217 10.99 1.72 -7.71
CA THR A 217 10.85 2.59 -6.53
C THR A 217 11.50 1.96 -5.30
N LEU A 218 11.22 0.69 -5.03
CA LEU A 218 11.83 -0.03 -3.90
C LEU A 218 13.35 -0.09 -4.03
N GLY A 219 13.86 -0.44 -5.21
CA GLY A 219 15.29 -0.50 -5.47
C GLY A 219 15.98 0.86 -5.27
N VAL A 220 15.45 1.92 -5.87
CA VAL A 220 15.98 3.29 -5.73
C VAL A 220 15.97 3.74 -4.28
N LEU A 221 14.83 3.57 -3.58
CA LEU A 221 14.71 3.94 -2.17
C LEU A 221 15.71 3.18 -1.27
N LEU A 222 15.93 1.89 -1.51
CA LEU A 222 16.86 1.08 -0.72
C LEU A 222 18.30 1.49 -0.94
N VAL A 223 18.69 1.75 -2.19
CA VAL A 223 20.03 2.27 -2.49
C VAL A 223 20.20 3.65 -1.87
N TYR A 224 19.24 4.56 -2.04
CA TYR A 224 19.31 5.90 -1.46
C TYR A 224 19.32 5.87 0.07
N LEU A 225 18.48 5.03 0.69
CA LEU A 225 18.44 4.86 2.14
C LEU A 225 19.80 4.42 2.69
N THR A 226 20.39 3.35 2.16
CA THR A 226 21.61 2.75 2.70
C THR A 226 22.90 3.46 2.30
N GLN A 227 22.92 4.15 1.15
CA GLN A 227 24.13 4.78 0.62
C GLN A 227 24.23 6.27 0.96
N ALA A 228 23.10 6.97 1.16
CA ALA A 228 23.10 8.42 1.36
C ALA A 228 22.26 8.87 2.56
N ALA A 229 21.01 8.42 2.70
CA ALA A 229 20.09 8.97 3.69
C ALA A 229 20.29 8.43 5.11
N TYR A 230 20.68 7.16 5.27
CA TYR A 230 20.83 6.50 6.57
C TYR A 230 22.08 5.61 6.60
N THR A 231 23.21 6.21 6.42
CA THR A 231 24.51 5.53 6.26
C THR A 231 25.02 4.82 7.51
N THR A 232 24.43 5.07 8.68
CA THR A 232 24.72 4.33 9.94
C THR A 232 23.98 3.00 10.02
N ALA A 233 23.01 2.78 9.15
CA ALA A 233 22.30 1.50 9.08
C ALA A 233 23.12 0.47 8.29
N SER A 234 22.91 -0.82 8.62
CA SER A 234 23.57 -1.94 7.94
C SER A 234 23.33 -1.89 6.41
N ALA A 235 24.40 -2.06 5.63
CA ALA A 235 24.32 -2.12 4.18
C ALA A 235 23.59 -3.39 3.68
N ALA A 236 23.43 -4.40 4.54
CA ALA A 236 22.72 -5.65 4.23
C ALA A 236 21.18 -5.55 4.41
N LEU A 237 20.63 -4.43 4.93
CA LEU A 237 19.18 -4.26 5.13
C LEU A 237 18.31 -4.55 3.89
N PRO A 238 18.72 -4.22 2.66
CA PRO A 238 17.95 -4.55 1.47
C PRO A 238 17.58 -6.04 1.35
N LEU A 239 18.43 -6.95 1.87
CA LEU A 239 18.14 -8.39 1.90
C LEU A 239 16.90 -8.73 2.72
N LEU A 240 16.70 -8.08 3.86
CA LEU A 240 15.52 -8.28 4.71
C LEU A 240 14.31 -7.51 4.18
N LEU A 241 14.51 -6.29 3.70
CA LEU A 241 13.42 -5.41 3.23
C LEU A 241 12.77 -5.91 1.92
N LEU A 242 13.53 -6.55 1.04
CA LEU A 242 13.03 -7.22 -0.17
C LEU A 242 13.08 -8.74 -0.06
N GLY A 243 13.13 -9.26 1.15
CA GLY A 243 13.54 -10.62 1.47
C GLY A 243 12.92 -11.71 0.62
N LEU A 244 11.59 -11.78 0.59
CA LEU A 244 10.92 -12.86 -0.11
C LEU A 244 10.93 -12.71 -1.64
N PRO A 245 10.66 -11.54 -2.26
CA PRO A 245 10.79 -11.37 -3.70
C PRO A 245 12.17 -11.72 -4.26
N ILE A 246 13.25 -11.31 -3.58
CA ILE A 246 14.62 -11.65 -4.00
C ILE A 246 14.89 -13.15 -3.86
N ALA A 247 14.49 -13.76 -2.72
CA ALA A 247 14.67 -15.18 -2.50
C ALA A 247 13.95 -16.03 -3.55
N ASP A 248 12.72 -15.64 -3.88
CA ASP A 248 11.87 -16.36 -4.83
C ASP A 248 12.46 -16.35 -6.25
N ILE A 249 12.89 -15.17 -6.75
CA ILE A 249 13.50 -15.08 -8.08
C ILE A 249 14.83 -15.85 -8.13
N ILE A 250 15.67 -15.78 -7.10
CA ILE A 250 16.95 -16.51 -7.06
C ILE A 250 16.69 -18.03 -7.03
N ALA A 251 15.73 -18.50 -6.23
CA ALA A 251 15.36 -19.92 -6.16
C ALA A 251 14.87 -20.44 -7.52
N VAL A 252 14.02 -19.68 -8.21
CA VAL A 252 13.52 -20.04 -9.54
C VAL A 252 14.63 -20.03 -10.58
N LEU A 253 15.51 -19.04 -10.58
CA LEU A 253 16.67 -18.99 -11.46
C LEU A 253 17.62 -20.18 -11.23
N TYR A 254 17.91 -20.50 -9.96
CA TYR A 254 18.70 -21.67 -9.61
C TYR A 254 18.08 -22.97 -10.16
N GLN A 255 16.77 -23.16 -10.00
CA GLN A 255 16.08 -24.33 -10.52
C GLN A 255 16.08 -24.41 -12.04
N ARG A 256 15.97 -23.26 -12.74
CA ARG A 256 16.06 -23.21 -14.21
C ARG A 256 17.45 -23.59 -14.69
N ILE A 257 18.49 -23.03 -14.07
CA ILE A 257 19.89 -23.29 -14.42
C ILE A 257 20.24 -24.76 -14.15
N SER A 258 19.95 -25.27 -12.94
CA SER A 258 20.25 -26.66 -12.56
C SER A 258 19.44 -27.69 -13.35
N GLY A 259 18.25 -27.31 -13.82
CA GLY A 259 17.40 -28.15 -14.68
C GLY A 259 17.70 -28.02 -16.18
N GLY A 260 18.71 -27.26 -16.61
CA GLY A 260 19.03 -27.04 -18.02
C GLY A 260 17.91 -26.32 -18.79
N MET A 261 17.02 -25.60 -18.12
CA MET A 261 15.88 -24.93 -18.73
C MET A 261 16.26 -23.54 -19.25
N ASN A 262 15.52 -23.06 -20.25
CA ASN A 262 15.67 -21.68 -20.70
C ASN A 262 15.29 -20.71 -19.56
N TRP A 263 16.16 -19.74 -19.28
CA TRP A 263 16.04 -18.75 -18.19
C TRP A 263 14.77 -17.92 -18.26
N PHE A 264 14.24 -17.69 -19.45
CA PHE A 264 13.04 -16.90 -19.72
C PHE A 264 11.74 -17.74 -19.79
N LYS A 265 11.83 -19.07 -19.64
CA LYS A 265 10.64 -19.93 -19.67
C LYS A 265 9.85 -19.78 -18.38
N ALA A 266 8.56 -19.47 -18.48
CA ALA A 266 7.66 -19.42 -17.33
C ALA A 266 7.60 -20.79 -16.64
N THR A 267 7.75 -20.80 -15.30
CA THR A 267 7.68 -22.01 -14.47
C THR A 267 6.69 -21.79 -13.32
N ARG A 268 6.11 -22.87 -12.79
CA ARG A 268 5.20 -22.80 -11.63
C ARG A 268 5.91 -23.09 -10.32
N ASN A 269 7.16 -22.65 -10.16
CA ASN A 269 8.00 -22.98 -9.01
C ASN A 269 8.13 -21.83 -7.99
N HIS A 270 7.43 -20.71 -8.21
CA HIS A 270 7.37 -19.60 -7.26
C HIS A 270 6.71 -20.02 -5.94
N VAL A 271 7.07 -19.37 -4.83
CA VAL A 271 6.56 -19.66 -3.48
C VAL A 271 5.03 -19.71 -3.45
N HIS A 272 4.35 -18.76 -4.11
CA HIS A 272 2.89 -18.76 -4.16
C HIS A 272 2.29 -19.98 -4.86
N HIS A 273 2.91 -20.46 -5.94
CA HIS A 273 2.46 -21.69 -6.62
C HIS A 273 2.69 -22.94 -5.77
N ARG A 274 3.80 -23.00 -5.01
CA ARG A 274 4.11 -24.10 -4.10
C ARG A 274 3.10 -24.16 -2.95
N LEU A 275 2.72 -23.01 -2.36
CA LEU A 275 1.69 -22.95 -1.32
C LEU A 275 0.32 -23.40 -1.84
N LEU A 276 -0.08 -22.92 -3.04
CA LEU A 276 -1.32 -23.39 -3.68
C LEU A 276 -1.30 -24.90 -3.94
N PHE A 277 -0.17 -25.45 -4.37
CA PHE A 277 -0.01 -26.91 -4.56
C PHE A 277 -0.15 -27.70 -3.26
N LEU A 278 0.30 -27.14 -2.13
CA LEU A 278 0.11 -27.71 -0.79
C LEU A 278 -1.33 -27.55 -0.27
N GLY A 279 -2.28 -27.02 -1.06
CA GLY A 279 -3.69 -26.93 -0.70
C GLY A 279 -4.10 -25.66 0.02
N PHE A 280 -3.22 -24.66 0.10
CA PHE A 280 -3.59 -23.35 0.62
C PHE A 280 -4.57 -22.66 -0.33
N SER A 281 -5.61 -22.02 0.21
CA SER A 281 -6.49 -21.13 -0.58
C SER A 281 -5.71 -19.88 -1.01
N HIS A 282 -6.26 -19.14 -1.98
CA HIS A 282 -5.69 -17.85 -2.40
C HIS A 282 -5.41 -16.92 -1.21
N PHE A 283 -6.41 -16.72 -0.34
CA PHE A 283 -6.28 -15.89 0.86
C PHE A 283 -5.16 -16.39 1.80
N GLN A 284 -5.14 -17.69 2.11
CA GLN A 284 -4.12 -18.28 2.98
C GLN A 284 -2.72 -18.14 2.40
N THR A 285 -2.57 -18.31 1.08
CA THR A 285 -1.30 -18.15 0.38
C THR A 285 -0.78 -16.72 0.53
N VAL A 286 -1.60 -15.71 0.21
CA VAL A 286 -1.21 -14.30 0.27
C VAL A 286 -0.90 -13.88 1.70
N VAL A 287 -1.74 -14.25 2.68
CA VAL A 287 -1.50 -13.92 4.10
C VAL A 287 -0.25 -14.61 4.64
N THR A 288 0.04 -15.85 4.24
CA THR A 288 1.28 -16.52 4.63
C THR A 288 2.51 -15.80 4.11
N ILE A 289 2.51 -15.41 2.85
CA ILE A 289 3.59 -14.62 2.21
C ILE A 289 3.75 -13.27 2.90
N TYR A 290 2.66 -12.55 3.13
CA TYR A 290 2.69 -11.29 3.87
C TYR A 290 3.25 -11.44 5.28
N SER A 291 2.89 -12.53 5.99
CA SER A 291 3.39 -12.78 7.35
C SER A 291 4.91 -13.01 7.37
N ILE A 292 5.43 -13.74 6.38
CA ILE A 292 6.87 -13.96 6.24
C ILE A 292 7.58 -12.64 5.89
N GLN A 293 7.07 -11.89 4.89
CA GLN A 293 7.64 -10.61 4.50
C GLN A 293 7.56 -9.60 5.65
N ALA A 294 6.46 -9.55 6.40
CA ALA A 294 6.31 -8.71 7.57
C ALA A 294 7.35 -9.04 8.67
N ALA A 295 7.60 -10.33 8.92
CA ALA A 295 8.62 -10.75 9.89
C ALA A 295 10.02 -10.30 9.44
N LEU A 296 10.35 -10.43 8.15
CA LEU A 296 11.63 -9.98 7.59
C LEU A 296 11.77 -8.45 7.68
N VAL A 297 10.72 -7.70 7.36
CA VAL A 297 10.67 -6.24 7.44
C VAL A 297 10.82 -5.74 8.88
N VAL A 298 10.13 -6.37 9.84
CA VAL A 298 10.31 -6.06 11.27
C VAL A 298 11.73 -6.40 11.71
N GLY A 299 12.25 -7.55 11.28
CA GLY A 299 13.65 -7.93 11.49
C GLY A 299 14.63 -6.86 10.97
N ALA A 300 14.41 -6.33 9.79
CA ALA A 300 15.23 -5.25 9.22
C ALA A 300 15.25 -4.01 10.12
N VAL A 301 14.09 -3.58 10.62
CA VAL A 301 14.01 -2.41 11.51
C VAL A 301 14.69 -2.65 12.85
N LEU A 302 14.51 -3.84 13.45
CA LEU A 302 15.14 -4.19 14.73
C LEU A 302 16.64 -4.36 14.61
N MET A 303 17.11 -4.91 13.49
CA MET A 303 18.52 -5.22 13.24
C MET A 303 19.28 -4.11 12.50
N ARG A 304 18.70 -2.93 12.33
CA ARG A 304 19.26 -1.86 11.49
C ARG A 304 20.68 -1.40 11.87
N TYR A 305 21.09 -1.58 13.13
CA TYR A 305 22.43 -1.27 13.64
C TYR A 305 23.29 -2.50 13.92
N GLN A 306 22.80 -3.69 13.56
CA GLN A 306 23.57 -4.92 13.71
C GLN A 306 24.58 -5.06 12.58
N SER A 307 25.61 -5.91 12.80
CA SER A 307 26.60 -6.18 11.76
C SER A 307 25.97 -6.79 10.52
N ASP A 308 26.52 -6.48 9.35
CA ASP A 308 26.07 -7.03 8.07
C ASP A 308 26.09 -8.57 8.05
N TYR A 309 27.06 -9.17 8.79
CA TYR A 309 27.13 -10.64 8.95
C TYR A 309 25.89 -11.21 9.64
N LEU A 310 25.45 -10.57 10.74
CA LEU A 310 24.29 -11.04 11.50
C LEU A 310 22.99 -10.85 10.70
N VAL A 311 22.84 -9.69 10.04
CA VAL A 311 21.68 -9.39 9.18
C VAL A 311 21.57 -10.42 8.05
N THR A 312 22.69 -10.67 7.37
CA THR A 312 22.74 -11.62 6.24
C THR A 312 22.55 -13.07 6.70
N ALA A 313 23.18 -13.45 7.82
CA ALA A 313 22.99 -14.80 8.39
C ALA A 313 21.51 -15.04 8.77
N THR A 314 20.85 -14.05 9.40
CA THR A 314 19.43 -14.10 9.73
C THR A 314 18.57 -14.26 8.47
N TYR A 315 18.86 -13.49 7.42
CA TYR A 315 18.17 -13.60 6.14
C TYR A 315 18.27 -15.02 5.58
N PHE A 316 19.49 -15.54 5.42
CA PHE A 316 19.69 -16.87 4.86
C PHE A 316 19.09 -17.98 5.72
N LEU A 317 19.13 -17.85 7.06
CA LEU A 317 18.51 -18.79 7.97
C LEU A 317 16.99 -18.88 7.76
N VAL A 318 16.31 -17.71 7.71
CA VAL A 318 14.85 -17.63 7.50
C VAL A 318 14.48 -18.19 6.13
N ILE A 319 15.19 -17.76 5.08
CA ILE A 319 14.90 -18.21 3.69
C ILE A 319 15.19 -19.71 3.51
N ALA A 320 16.31 -20.20 4.02
CA ALA A 320 16.63 -21.64 3.98
C ALA A 320 15.58 -22.47 4.73
N SER A 321 15.14 -22.01 5.92
CA SER A 321 14.09 -22.65 6.69
C SER A 321 12.77 -22.70 5.94
N LEU A 322 12.38 -21.60 5.27
CA LEU A 322 11.18 -21.55 4.44
C LEU A 322 11.23 -22.56 3.31
N PHE A 323 12.29 -22.53 2.49
CA PHE A 323 12.41 -23.43 1.34
C PHE A 323 12.56 -24.90 1.76
N ALA A 324 13.27 -25.18 2.87
CA ALA A 324 13.35 -26.52 3.45
C ALA A 324 11.97 -27.01 3.89
N THR A 325 11.20 -26.20 4.59
CA THR A 325 9.84 -26.53 5.06
C THR A 325 8.92 -26.85 3.87
N LEU A 326 8.90 -26.01 2.85
CA LEU A 326 8.10 -26.22 1.64
C LEU A 326 8.52 -27.53 0.94
N THR A 327 9.82 -27.76 0.78
CA THR A 327 10.34 -28.96 0.12
C THR A 327 10.04 -30.24 0.90
N ILE A 328 10.16 -30.20 2.23
CA ILE A 328 9.83 -31.36 3.10
C ILE A 328 8.33 -31.63 3.03
N ALA A 329 7.48 -30.61 3.08
CA ALA A 329 6.02 -30.75 2.98
C ALA A 329 5.63 -31.39 1.64
N GLU A 330 6.18 -30.90 0.52
CA GLU A 330 5.94 -31.46 -0.81
C GLU A 330 6.40 -32.92 -0.93
N ARG A 331 7.63 -33.24 -0.46
CA ARG A 331 8.18 -34.61 -0.51
C ARG A 331 7.38 -35.60 0.35
N ARG A 332 6.80 -35.13 1.47
CA ARG A 332 5.94 -35.95 2.34
C ARG A 332 4.51 -36.06 1.86
N GLY A 333 4.15 -35.40 0.73
CA GLY A 333 2.78 -35.34 0.24
C GLY A 333 1.80 -34.66 1.19
N TRP A 334 2.33 -33.77 2.09
CA TRP A 334 1.49 -33.06 3.03
C TRP A 334 0.61 -32.06 2.28
N LYS A 335 -0.68 -32.04 2.61
CA LYS A 335 -1.63 -31.05 2.09
C LYS A 335 -2.49 -30.51 3.21
N LEU A 336 -2.79 -29.23 3.12
CA LEU A 336 -3.74 -28.58 4.02
C LEU A 336 -5.15 -29.11 3.72
N ASP A 337 -5.84 -29.61 4.75
CA ASP A 337 -7.23 -30.05 4.63
C ASP A 337 -8.17 -28.83 4.66
N PRO A 338 -8.90 -28.55 3.58
CA PRO A 338 -9.81 -27.40 3.52
C PRO A 338 -10.92 -27.44 4.57
N GLN A 339 -11.32 -28.64 5.01
CA GLN A 339 -12.38 -28.80 6.01
C GLN A 339 -11.94 -28.44 7.42
N ARG A 340 -10.66 -28.65 7.78
CA ARG A 340 -10.10 -28.23 9.08
C ARG A 340 -9.85 -26.73 9.17
N SER A 341 -9.72 -26.04 8.03
CA SER A 341 -9.45 -24.60 7.97
C SER A 341 -10.67 -23.72 8.29
N SER A 342 -11.87 -24.29 8.35
CA SER A 342 -13.12 -23.57 8.64
C SER A 342 -13.52 -23.60 10.12
N MET A 343 -12.55 -23.69 11.05
CA MET A 343 -12.84 -23.68 12.48
C MET A 343 -13.49 -22.34 12.88
N GLN A 344 -14.81 -22.30 12.87
CA GLN A 344 -15.57 -21.18 13.40
C GLN A 344 -15.44 -21.22 14.91
N LEU A 345 -14.75 -20.23 15.47
CA LEU A 345 -14.78 -20.01 16.92
C LEU A 345 -16.24 -19.85 17.36
N PRO A 346 -16.71 -20.64 18.33
CA PRO A 346 -18.09 -20.54 18.81
C PRO A 346 -18.35 -19.14 19.32
N LEU A 347 -19.48 -18.56 18.91
CA LEU A 347 -19.93 -17.25 19.37
C LEU A 347 -20.19 -17.27 20.89
N PRO A 348 -19.63 -16.32 21.66
CA PRO A 348 -20.02 -16.16 23.06
C PRO A 348 -21.55 -15.99 23.16
N THR A 349 -22.17 -16.63 24.15
CA THR A 349 -23.64 -16.66 24.34
C THR A 349 -24.27 -15.26 24.41
N ALA A 350 -23.57 -14.28 24.99
CA ALA A 350 -24.01 -12.88 25.03
C ALA A 350 -24.12 -12.25 23.63
N VAL A 351 -23.19 -12.56 22.74
CA VAL A 351 -23.19 -12.05 21.37
C VAL A 351 -24.25 -12.73 20.50
N ARG A 352 -24.52 -14.02 20.74
CA ARG A 352 -25.59 -14.74 20.08
C ARG A 352 -26.96 -14.15 20.41
N ARG A 353 -27.20 -13.80 21.68
CA ARG A 353 -28.42 -13.07 22.13
C ARG A 353 -28.57 -11.69 21.46
N LEU A 354 -27.47 -10.97 21.22
CA LEU A 354 -27.44 -9.70 20.49
C LEU A 354 -27.80 -9.88 19.01
N ALA A 355 -27.28 -10.94 18.37
CA ALA A 355 -27.56 -11.26 16.98
C ALA A 355 -29.02 -11.70 16.74
N ASP A 356 -29.63 -12.34 17.72
CA ASP A 356 -31.00 -12.85 17.65
C ASP A 356 -32.08 -11.77 17.88
N ASN A 357 -31.72 -10.58 18.43
CA ASN A 357 -32.64 -9.47 18.65
C ASN A 357 -32.60 -8.45 17.49
N PRO A 358 -33.69 -8.28 16.70
CA PRO A 358 -33.70 -7.40 15.54
C PRO A 358 -33.36 -5.94 15.82
N LYS A 359 -33.76 -5.40 17.00
CA LYS A 359 -33.47 -4.02 17.40
C LYS A 359 -32.00 -3.83 17.77
N LEU A 360 -31.39 -4.81 18.46
CA LEU A 360 -29.98 -4.77 18.83
C LEU A 360 -29.07 -5.05 17.63
N ARG A 361 -29.53 -5.83 16.64
CA ARG A 361 -28.82 -6.11 15.42
C ARG A 361 -28.57 -4.85 14.55
N SER A 362 -29.50 -3.90 14.58
CA SER A 362 -29.36 -2.65 13.79
C SER A 362 -28.54 -1.57 14.50
N LEU A 363 -28.31 -1.70 15.83
CA LEU A 363 -27.63 -0.69 16.65
C LEU A 363 -26.20 -0.36 16.17
N PRO A 364 -25.29 -1.33 15.91
CA PRO A 364 -23.95 -1.02 15.41
C PRO A 364 -23.97 -0.24 14.10
N LEU A 365 -24.87 -0.61 13.16
CA LEU A 365 -24.98 0.08 11.89
C LEU A 365 -25.53 1.51 12.06
N LEU A 366 -26.40 1.74 13.04
CA LEU A 366 -26.91 3.07 13.39
C LEU A 366 -25.78 3.92 13.97
N ILE A 367 -24.98 3.36 14.90
CA ILE A 367 -23.80 4.03 15.48
C ILE A 367 -22.81 4.42 14.38
N ILE A 368 -22.43 3.48 13.50
CA ILE A 368 -21.50 3.74 12.39
C ILE A 368 -22.04 4.87 11.52
N SER A 369 -23.33 4.82 11.15
CA SER A 369 -23.98 5.82 10.28
C SER A 369 -24.10 7.20 10.90
N ALA A 370 -24.07 7.30 12.23
CA ALA A 370 -24.13 8.58 12.95
C ALA A 370 -22.73 9.13 13.24
N VAL A 371 -21.83 8.28 13.77
CA VAL A 371 -20.51 8.72 14.25
C VAL A 371 -19.61 9.17 13.09
N VAL A 372 -19.63 8.50 11.95
CA VAL A 372 -18.76 8.88 10.82
C VAL A 372 -19.05 10.30 10.31
N PRO A 373 -20.30 10.68 9.95
CA PRO A 373 -20.61 12.05 9.54
C PRO A 373 -20.34 13.09 10.64
N LEU A 374 -20.67 12.76 11.89
CA LEU A 374 -20.44 13.64 13.04
C LEU A 374 -18.95 13.89 13.26
N PHE A 375 -18.10 12.86 13.13
CA PHE A 375 -16.66 13.01 13.25
C PHE A 375 -16.08 13.91 12.14
N MET A 376 -16.56 13.75 10.90
CA MET A 376 -16.12 14.61 9.78
C MET A 376 -16.43 16.10 10.09
N LEU A 377 -17.65 16.40 10.50
CA LEU A 377 -18.07 17.75 10.85
C LEU A 377 -17.30 18.28 12.07
N PHE A 378 -17.15 17.45 13.09
CA PHE A 378 -16.40 17.79 14.29
C PHE A 378 -14.96 18.19 13.97
N GLY A 379 -14.28 17.48 13.06
CA GLY A 379 -12.92 17.79 12.62
C GLY A 379 -12.80 19.18 11.98
N ALA A 380 -13.76 19.60 11.17
CA ALA A 380 -13.73 20.92 10.54
C ALA A 380 -14.15 22.07 11.49
N LEU A 381 -15.00 21.79 12.49
CA LEU A 381 -15.54 22.80 13.40
C LEU A 381 -14.64 23.06 14.62
N SER A 382 -13.99 22.00 15.15
CA SER A 382 -13.26 22.06 16.43
C SER A 382 -11.83 22.55 16.32
N VAL A 383 -11.26 22.60 15.12
CA VAL A 383 -9.88 23.04 14.88
C VAL A 383 -9.81 24.56 14.96
N GLU A 384 -8.76 25.10 15.60
CA GLU A 384 -8.62 26.54 15.81
C GLU A 384 -8.32 27.30 14.49
N ALA A 385 -7.40 26.79 13.71
CA ALA A 385 -7.03 27.34 12.40
C ALA A 385 -6.84 26.25 11.36
N ILE A 386 -7.33 26.49 10.15
CA ILE A 386 -7.14 25.61 9.00
C ILE A 386 -6.18 26.30 8.04
N PRO A 387 -5.06 25.64 7.66
CA PRO A 387 -4.13 26.22 6.69
C PRO A 387 -4.77 26.51 5.33
N SER A 388 -4.31 27.56 4.64
CA SER A 388 -4.89 27.99 3.37
C SER A 388 -4.78 26.98 2.24
N ASP A 389 -3.70 26.20 2.21
CA ASP A 389 -3.51 25.09 1.26
C ASP A 389 -4.58 24.01 1.45
N PHE A 390 -4.91 23.70 2.70
CA PHE A 390 -6.03 22.80 3.05
C PHE A 390 -7.38 23.39 2.65
N GLY A 391 -7.59 24.67 2.90
CA GLY A 391 -8.80 25.38 2.49
C GLY A 391 -9.02 25.34 0.98
N ALA A 392 -7.97 25.53 0.18
CA ALA A 392 -8.04 25.46 -1.28
C ALA A 392 -8.42 24.05 -1.76
N VAL A 393 -7.76 23.01 -1.26
CA VAL A 393 -8.07 21.60 -1.60
C VAL A 393 -9.50 21.24 -1.18
N ALA A 394 -9.92 21.63 0.02
CA ALA A 394 -11.27 21.39 0.51
C ALA A 394 -12.33 22.05 -0.38
N SER A 395 -12.09 23.26 -0.85
CA SER A 395 -12.99 23.99 -1.76
C SER A 395 -13.15 23.28 -3.12
N VAL A 396 -12.05 22.78 -3.69
CA VAL A 396 -12.09 21.99 -4.94
C VAL A 396 -12.87 20.69 -4.74
N LEU A 397 -12.63 19.99 -3.64
CA LEU A 397 -13.36 18.74 -3.31
C LEU A 397 -14.85 19.02 -3.04
N ALA A 398 -15.19 20.12 -2.36
CA ALA A 398 -16.58 20.55 -2.14
C ALA A 398 -17.31 20.79 -3.48
N ALA A 399 -16.67 21.49 -4.43
CA ALA A 399 -17.21 21.71 -5.76
C ALA A 399 -17.42 20.39 -6.53
N LEU A 400 -16.49 19.43 -6.41
CA LEU A 400 -16.63 18.09 -6.97
C LEU A 400 -17.82 17.33 -6.38
N VAL A 401 -17.99 17.34 -5.06
CA VAL A 401 -19.13 16.69 -4.39
C VAL A 401 -20.44 17.33 -4.86
N LEU A 402 -20.52 18.65 -4.87
CA LEU A 402 -21.71 19.39 -5.28
C LEU A 402 -22.08 19.07 -6.74
N THR A 403 -21.12 19.08 -7.65
CA THR A 403 -21.38 18.73 -9.06
C THR A 403 -21.86 17.30 -9.26
N GLN A 404 -21.35 16.34 -8.49
CA GLN A 404 -21.83 14.95 -8.52
C GLN A 404 -23.25 14.82 -7.95
N MET A 405 -23.56 15.57 -6.89
CA MET A 405 -24.91 15.59 -6.31
C MET A 405 -25.92 16.19 -7.28
N LEU A 406 -25.61 17.32 -7.91
CA LEU A 406 -26.47 17.99 -8.89
C LEU A 406 -26.72 17.14 -10.15
N ARG A 407 -25.75 16.33 -10.57
CA ARG A 407 -25.90 15.41 -11.71
C ARG A 407 -26.66 14.12 -11.39
N GLY A 408 -27.17 13.94 -10.16
CA GLY A 408 -27.86 12.73 -9.71
C GLY A 408 -26.96 11.48 -9.69
N ARG A 409 -25.64 11.63 -9.83
CA ARG A 409 -24.64 10.55 -9.88
C ARG A 409 -23.96 10.31 -8.53
N ALA A 410 -24.46 10.95 -7.48
CA ALA A 410 -23.84 10.92 -6.16
C ALA A 410 -23.86 9.54 -5.49
N ALA A 411 -24.93 8.77 -5.69
CA ALA A 411 -25.06 7.46 -5.08
C ALA A 411 -24.15 6.44 -5.79
N GLY A 412 -23.13 5.94 -5.08
CA GLY A 412 -22.28 4.86 -5.57
C GLY A 412 -21.21 5.28 -6.59
N SER A 413 -21.11 6.57 -6.97
CA SER A 413 -20.06 7.01 -7.86
C SER A 413 -18.71 6.88 -7.16
N MET A 414 -17.69 6.45 -7.89
CA MET A 414 -16.37 6.21 -7.37
C MET A 414 -15.67 7.50 -6.93
N ILE A 415 -15.91 8.60 -7.64
CA ILE A 415 -15.43 9.94 -7.28
C ILE A 415 -15.97 10.32 -5.90
N MET A 416 -17.26 10.05 -5.64
CA MET A 416 -17.87 10.33 -4.35
C MET A 416 -17.24 9.51 -3.22
N ARG A 417 -17.01 8.20 -3.44
CA ARG A 417 -16.32 7.35 -2.45
C ARG A 417 -14.92 7.86 -2.13
N ALA A 418 -14.12 8.16 -3.17
CA ALA A 418 -12.77 8.72 -2.99
C ALA A 418 -12.81 10.03 -2.18
N THR A 419 -13.73 10.93 -2.51
CA THR A 419 -13.89 12.19 -1.78
C THR A 419 -14.30 11.98 -0.32
N LEU A 420 -15.17 11.01 -0.03
CA LEU A 420 -15.55 10.66 1.35
C LEU A 420 -14.35 10.18 2.17
N TYR A 421 -13.51 9.30 1.61
CA TYR A 421 -12.31 8.81 2.30
C TYR A 421 -11.29 9.92 2.52
N VAL A 422 -11.09 10.79 1.52
CA VAL A 422 -10.23 11.96 1.66
C VAL A 422 -10.77 12.91 2.73
N THR A 423 -12.08 13.18 2.76
CA THR A 423 -12.71 14.03 3.77
C THR A 423 -12.54 13.45 5.19
N ALA A 424 -12.73 12.14 5.35
CA ALA A 424 -12.53 11.46 6.62
C ALA A 424 -11.08 11.54 7.11
N ALA A 425 -10.12 11.26 6.23
CA ALA A 425 -8.69 11.38 6.53
C ALA A 425 -8.29 12.83 6.85
N PHE A 426 -8.87 13.78 6.13
CA PHE A 426 -8.66 15.22 6.32
C PHE A 426 -9.12 15.66 7.72
N SER A 427 -10.33 15.27 8.12
CA SER A 427 -10.87 15.57 9.45
C SER A 427 -10.03 14.95 10.56
N ALA A 428 -9.57 13.70 10.39
CA ALA A 428 -8.67 13.03 11.31
C ALA A 428 -7.34 13.77 11.45
N TYR A 429 -6.76 14.19 10.33
CA TYR A 429 -5.49 14.93 10.33
C TYR A 429 -5.61 16.28 11.02
N LEU A 430 -6.65 17.05 10.70
CA LEU A 430 -6.88 18.35 11.32
C LEU A 430 -6.99 18.25 12.85
N LEU A 431 -7.78 17.28 13.36
CA LEU A 431 -7.96 17.08 14.80
C LEU A 431 -6.68 16.68 15.53
N VAL A 432 -5.79 15.94 14.87
CA VAL A 432 -4.55 15.47 15.50
C VAL A 432 -3.45 16.54 15.44
N THR A 433 -3.39 17.31 14.34
CA THR A 433 -2.27 18.23 14.07
C THR A 433 -2.54 19.64 14.60
N TYR A 434 -3.79 20.08 14.56
CA TYR A 434 -4.20 21.42 14.98
C TYR A 434 -5.16 21.32 16.18
N PRO A 435 -4.64 21.41 17.41
CA PRO A 435 -5.48 21.30 18.60
C PRO A 435 -6.59 22.36 18.57
N GLY A 436 -7.80 21.92 18.91
CA GLY A 436 -8.96 22.80 18.94
C GLY A 436 -8.98 23.75 20.13
N MET A 437 -9.86 24.76 20.10
CA MET A 437 -10.03 25.78 21.14
C MET A 437 -10.20 25.21 22.56
N ALA A 438 -10.74 23.99 22.71
CA ALA A 438 -10.94 23.30 23.98
C ALA A 438 -9.83 22.27 24.31
N GLY A 439 -8.73 22.22 23.57
CA GLY A 439 -7.53 21.42 23.88
C GLY A 439 -7.81 19.94 24.21
N ALA A 440 -7.55 19.55 25.46
CA ALA A 440 -7.68 18.17 25.94
C ALA A 440 -9.12 17.61 25.86
N PHE A 441 -10.16 18.42 25.91
CA PHE A 441 -11.56 17.97 25.79
C PHE A 441 -11.87 17.55 24.35
N THR A 442 -11.47 18.35 23.36
CA THR A 442 -11.63 18.04 21.93
C THR A 442 -10.96 16.71 21.60
N GLN A 443 -9.74 16.50 22.12
CA GLN A 443 -8.98 15.28 21.91
C GLN A 443 -9.68 14.06 22.52
N LYS A 444 -10.12 14.14 23.80
CA LYS A 444 -10.85 13.06 24.48
C LYS A 444 -12.15 12.70 23.74
N LEU A 445 -12.86 13.70 23.23
CA LEU A 445 -14.10 13.45 22.49
C LEU A 445 -13.83 12.73 21.17
N ALA A 446 -12.78 13.13 20.41
CA ALA A 446 -12.37 12.46 19.20
C ALA A 446 -11.96 11.00 19.49
N ASP A 447 -11.14 10.75 20.51
CA ASP A 447 -10.76 9.40 20.95
C ASP A 447 -11.98 8.54 21.28
N THR A 448 -12.94 9.12 22.01
CA THR A 448 -14.19 8.42 22.39
C THR A 448 -15.02 8.07 21.15
N MET A 449 -15.18 9.01 20.21
CA MET A 449 -15.90 8.76 18.96
C MET A 449 -15.26 7.64 18.14
N VAL A 450 -13.93 7.64 18.01
CA VAL A 450 -13.19 6.60 17.28
C VAL A 450 -13.28 5.25 18.01
N PHE A 451 -13.18 5.22 19.34
CA PHE A 451 -13.33 4.00 20.11
C PHE A 451 -14.73 3.38 19.94
N VAL A 452 -15.78 4.19 20.06
CA VAL A 452 -17.18 3.76 19.86
C VAL A 452 -17.39 3.25 18.44
N LEU A 453 -16.82 3.94 17.44
CA LEU A 453 -16.89 3.53 16.04
C LEU A 453 -16.15 2.21 15.81
N ALA A 454 -14.94 2.05 16.36
CA ALA A 454 -14.17 0.82 16.25
C ALA A 454 -14.88 -0.39 16.89
N ALA A 455 -15.47 -0.19 18.09
CA ALA A 455 -16.27 -1.21 18.76
C ALA A 455 -17.51 -1.60 17.93
N ALA A 456 -18.25 -0.61 17.41
CA ALA A 456 -19.40 -0.85 16.56
C ALA A 456 -19.05 -1.58 15.26
N LEU A 457 -17.94 -1.20 14.61
CA LEU A 457 -17.40 -1.88 13.44
C LEU A 457 -17.00 -3.33 13.75
N GLY A 458 -16.29 -3.57 14.85
CA GLY A 458 -15.90 -4.91 15.29
C GLY A 458 -17.12 -5.82 15.49
N ILE A 459 -18.15 -5.32 16.18
CA ILE A 459 -19.41 -6.04 16.40
C ILE A 459 -20.11 -6.30 15.05
N PHE A 460 -20.23 -5.29 14.19
CA PHE A 460 -20.91 -5.41 12.91
C PHE A 460 -20.21 -6.41 12.00
N ILE A 461 -18.90 -6.26 11.80
CA ILE A 461 -18.10 -7.11 10.91
C ILE A 461 -18.11 -8.56 11.38
N ARG A 462 -17.92 -8.77 12.68
CA ARG A 462 -17.74 -10.12 13.23
C ARG A 462 -19.04 -10.90 13.40
N PHE A 463 -20.16 -10.22 13.70
CA PHE A 463 -21.36 -10.90 14.19
C PHE A 463 -22.64 -10.61 13.40
N LEU A 464 -22.71 -9.51 12.65
CA LEU A 464 -23.96 -9.07 12.03
C LEU A 464 -23.92 -9.03 10.50
N SER A 465 -22.75 -9.22 9.91
CA SER A 465 -22.60 -9.28 8.46
C SER A 465 -23.16 -10.61 7.91
N GLU A 466 -24.28 -10.57 7.19
CA GLU A 466 -24.94 -11.75 6.57
C GLU A 466 -24.10 -12.38 5.44
N ARG A 467 -23.33 -11.60 4.72
CA ARG A 467 -22.23 -12.11 3.92
C ARG A 467 -21.05 -12.26 4.85
N LYS A 468 -20.48 -13.47 4.95
CA LYS A 468 -19.19 -13.69 5.62
C LYS A 468 -18.29 -12.55 5.15
N PHE A 469 -17.99 -11.61 6.05
CA PHE A 469 -16.98 -10.60 5.79
C PHE A 469 -15.70 -11.40 5.59
N SER A 470 -15.36 -11.63 4.34
CA SER A 470 -14.13 -12.33 4.02
C SER A 470 -13.02 -11.35 4.38
N THR A 471 -12.29 -11.66 5.45
CA THR A 471 -11.02 -10.97 5.71
C THR A 471 -10.22 -10.97 4.41
N THR A 472 -9.79 -9.80 4.01
CA THR A 472 -9.00 -9.63 2.79
C THR A 472 -7.52 -9.54 3.16
N PRO A 473 -6.59 -9.87 2.28
CA PRO A 473 -5.16 -9.61 2.51
C PRO A 473 -4.87 -8.14 2.85
N THR A 474 -5.69 -7.20 2.38
CA THR A 474 -5.59 -5.77 2.71
C THR A 474 -5.83 -5.49 4.18
N ASP A 475 -6.73 -6.24 4.84
CA ASP A 475 -6.98 -6.11 6.29
C ASP A 475 -5.73 -6.50 7.10
N PHE A 476 -4.96 -7.47 6.62
CA PHE A 476 -3.68 -7.82 7.22
C PHE A 476 -2.67 -6.67 7.11
N LEU A 477 -2.58 -6.01 5.96
CA LEU A 477 -1.69 -4.86 5.77
C LEU A 477 -2.05 -3.69 6.68
N VAL A 478 -3.35 -3.44 6.86
CA VAL A 478 -3.86 -2.42 7.79
C VAL A 478 -3.51 -2.78 9.23
N ALA A 479 -3.76 -4.03 9.65
CA ALA A 479 -3.39 -4.52 10.98
C ALA A 479 -1.88 -4.45 11.20
N PHE A 480 -1.07 -4.86 10.23
CA PHE A 480 0.38 -4.74 10.30
C PHE A 480 0.83 -3.30 10.44
N GLY A 481 0.28 -2.38 9.65
CA GLY A 481 0.59 -0.95 9.74
C GLY A 481 0.29 -0.37 11.12
N LEU A 482 -0.83 -0.75 11.73
CA LEU A 482 -1.18 -0.34 13.10
C LEU A 482 -0.21 -0.92 14.14
N VAL A 483 0.09 -2.21 14.08
CA VAL A 483 1.04 -2.86 15.00
C VAL A 483 2.43 -2.25 14.84
N ALA A 484 2.89 -2.03 13.61
CA ALA A 484 4.16 -1.39 13.33
C ALA A 484 4.23 0.01 13.94
N LEU A 485 3.18 0.84 13.76
CA LEU A 485 3.09 2.17 14.37
C LEU A 485 3.16 2.13 15.90
N VAL A 486 2.46 1.19 16.55
CA VAL A 486 2.47 1.04 18.02
C VAL A 486 3.86 0.62 18.51
N LEU A 487 4.49 -0.34 17.85
CA LEU A 487 5.83 -0.82 18.21
C LEU A 487 6.88 0.29 18.04
N PHE A 488 6.80 1.04 16.95
CA PHE A 488 7.72 2.13 16.65
C PHE A 488 7.51 3.34 17.57
N ASN A 489 6.30 3.57 18.07
CA ASN A 489 6.01 4.64 19.01
C ASN A 489 6.69 4.45 20.39
N ARG A 490 6.95 3.22 20.81
CA ARG A 490 7.68 2.91 22.06
C ARG A 490 9.13 3.41 22.05
N SER A 491 9.69 3.77 20.91
CA SER A 491 11.04 4.30 20.77
C SER A 491 11.19 5.78 21.18
N GLY A 492 10.17 6.43 21.73
CA GLY A 492 10.27 7.77 22.35
C GLY A 492 10.34 8.94 21.35
N THR A 493 10.04 8.72 20.08
CA THR A 493 10.27 9.70 18.98
C THR A 493 9.06 10.58 18.63
N GLY A 494 8.18 10.94 19.57
CA GLY A 494 7.07 11.89 19.28
C GLY A 494 5.99 11.37 18.33
N ALA A 495 5.93 10.06 18.12
CA ALA A 495 5.04 9.40 17.17
C ALA A 495 3.57 9.31 17.62
N ASN A 496 3.20 9.90 18.76
CA ASN A 496 1.83 9.85 19.28
C ASN A 496 0.81 10.42 18.28
N ALA A 497 1.10 11.57 17.69
CA ALA A 497 0.22 12.22 16.72
C ALA A 497 0.05 11.39 15.44
N THR A 498 1.14 10.83 14.91
CA THR A 498 1.09 9.99 13.70
C THR A 498 0.30 8.71 13.94
N THR A 499 0.54 8.04 15.07
CA THR A 499 -0.19 6.82 15.46
C THR A 499 -1.68 7.09 15.61
N GLN A 500 -2.03 8.19 16.27
CA GLN A 500 -3.39 8.62 16.48
C GLN A 500 -4.10 8.93 15.17
N PHE A 501 -3.46 9.71 14.29
CA PHE A 501 -3.98 10.02 12.97
C PHE A 501 -4.27 8.76 12.15
N VAL A 502 -3.30 7.84 12.05
CA VAL A 502 -3.49 6.61 11.27
C VAL A 502 -4.59 5.73 11.86
N THR A 503 -4.68 5.64 13.18
CA THR A 503 -5.78 4.91 13.85
C THR A 503 -7.14 5.51 13.50
N TYR A 504 -7.27 6.83 13.57
CA TYR A 504 -8.51 7.53 13.21
C TYR A 504 -8.87 7.30 11.73
N ALA A 505 -7.89 7.50 10.83
CA ALA A 505 -8.10 7.36 9.40
C ALA A 505 -8.57 5.94 9.02
N ILE A 506 -7.97 4.90 9.61
CA ILE A 506 -8.34 3.51 9.35
C ILE A 506 -9.76 3.22 9.84
N VAL A 507 -10.08 3.58 11.08
CA VAL A 507 -11.40 3.32 11.66
C VAL A 507 -12.49 4.05 10.88
N LEU A 508 -12.24 5.30 10.48
CA LEU A 508 -13.16 6.07 9.64
C LEU A 508 -13.32 5.49 8.24
N PHE A 509 -12.21 5.01 7.63
CA PHE A 509 -12.25 4.37 6.33
C PHE A 509 -13.17 3.15 6.33
N TYR A 510 -13.01 2.23 7.30
CA TYR A 510 -13.92 1.10 7.46
C TYR A 510 -15.36 1.53 7.73
N GLY A 511 -15.56 2.59 8.51
CA GLY A 511 -16.88 3.18 8.73
C GLY A 511 -17.55 3.66 7.46
N CYS A 512 -16.83 4.42 6.63
CA CYS A 512 -17.27 4.87 5.31
C CYS A 512 -17.62 3.69 4.40
N GLU A 513 -16.79 2.62 4.39
CA GLU A 513 -16.99 1.44 3.58
C GLU A 513 -18.28 0.69 3.96
N VAL A 514 -18.48 0.45 5.27
CA VAL A 514 -19.69 -0.20 5.77
C VAL A 514 -20.96 0.58 5.38
N ILE A 515 -20.96 1.90 5.52
CA ILE A 515 -22.10 2.72 5.14
C ILE A 515 -22.30 2.64 3.61
N SER A 516 -21.23 2.73 2.84
CA SER A 516 -21.28 2.74 1.38
C SER A 516 -21.78 1.43 0.77
N GLU A 517 -21.51 0.29 1.40
CA GLU A 517 -21.90 -1.02 0.89
C GLU A 517 -23.28 -1.50 1.41
N ARG A 518 -23.66 -1.10 2.63
CA ARG A 518 -24.81 -1.67 3.32
C ARG A 518 -26.01 -0.75 3.47
N VAL A 519 -25.83 0.56 3.33
CA VAL A 519 -26.87 1.53 3.61
C VAL A 519 -27.06 2.48 2.43
N ALA A 520 -27.51 1.96 1.29
CA ALA A 520 -27.77 2.75 0.09
C ALA A 520 -28.67 3.98 0.36
N SER A 521 -29.64 3.86 1.28
CA SER A 521 -30.54 4.96 1.68
C SER A 521 -29.86 6.08 2.47
N ARG A 522 -28.70 5.83 3.09
CA ARG A 522 -27.97 6.83 3.92
C ARG A 522 -26.81 7.51 3.19
N TRP A 523 -26.61 7.19 1.92
CA TRP A 523 -25.62 7.88 1.07
C TRP A 523 -25.83 9.40 1.06
N HIS A 524 -27.08 9.85 1.06
CA HIS A 524 -27.40 11.28 1.10
C HIS A 524 -26.84 11.95 2.35
N LEU A 525 -26.97 11.33 3.53
CA LEU A 525 -26.44 11.88 4.79
C LEU A 525 -24.91 12.06 4.75
N LEU A 526 -24.20 11.04 4.26
CA LEU A 526 -22.74 11.08 4.12
C LEU A 526 -22.29 12.16 3.13
N ASN A 527 -22.97 12.26 1.99
CA ASN A 527 -22.66 13.25 0.96
C ASN A 527 -22.85 14.68 1.47
N TRP A 528 -23.96 14.94 2.19
CA TRP A 528 -24.20 16.24 2.82
C TRP A 528 -23.21 16.55 3.93
N ALA A 529 -22.85 15.57 4.75
CA ALA A 529 -21.84 15.75 5.79
C ALA A 529 -20.45 16.05 5.18
N ALA A 530 -20.05 15.34 4.14
CA ALA A 530 -18.80 15.61 3.43
C ALA A 530 -18.81 16.99 2.78
N LEU A 531 -19.89 17.37 2.10
CA LEU A 531 -20.05 18.70 1.50
C LEU A 531 -19.94 19.80 2.57
N ALA A 532 -20.67 19.66 3.68
CA ALA A 532 -20.62 20.60 4.76
C ALA A 532 -19.21 20.71 5.38
N THR A 533 -18.58 19.57 5.68
CA THR A 533 -17.21 19.52 6.22
C THR A 533 -16.21 20.23 5.31
N LEU A 534 -16.23 19.91 4.01
CA LEU A 534 -15.34 20.49 3.02
C LEU A 534 -15.61 21.98 2.79
N THR A 535 -16.88 22.39 2.80
CA THR A 535 -17.26 23.82 2.67
C THR A 535 -16.78 24.61 3.90
N ILE A 536 -17.00 24.11 5.11
CA ILE A 536 -16.51 24.74 6.35
C ILE A 536 -14.99 24.83 6.33
N ALA A 537 -14.29 23.74 5.98
CA ALA A 537 -12.84 23.73 5.89
C ALA A 537 -12.31 24.69 4.80
N GLY A 538 -13.01 24.79 3.68
CA GLY A 538 -12.68 25.71 2.59
C GLY A 538 -12.81 27.17 3.01
N VAL A 539 -13.95 27.54 3.60
CA VAL A 539 -14.21 28.91 4.06
C VAL A 539 -13.21 29.31 5.15
N ARG A 540 -13.05 28.49 6.19
CA ARG A 540 -12.14 28.81 7.31
C ARG A 540 -10.66 28.82 6.91
N GLY A 541 -10.25 28.04 5.90
CA GLY A 541 -8.89 28.04 5.42
C GLY A 541 -8.56 29.21 4.46
N LEU A 542 -9.53 29.65 3.64
CA LEU A 542 -9.32 30.75 2.70
C LEU A 542 -9.65 32.13 3.32
N TRP A 543 -10.52 32.16 4.32
CA TRP A 543 -10.88 33.38 5.07
C TRP A 543 -10.69 33.14 6.59
N PRO A 544 -9.47 33.35 7.10
CA PRO A 544 -9.15 33.08 8.51
C PRO A 544 -9.88 33.94 9.55
N GLY A 545 -10.83 34.76 9.15
CA GLY A 545 -11.66 35.61 10.02
C GLY A 545 -13.16 35.34 9.89
N ALA A 546 -13.57 34.31 9.15
CA ALA A 546 -14.97 33.94 8.95
C ALA A 546 -15.48 32.94 10.02
#